data_5a19db54754cfe29b3d5ca6537d163dc
#
_entry.id   5a19db54754cfe29b3d5ca6537d163dc
#
_cell.length_a   1.000
_cell.length_b   1.000
_cell.length_c   1.000
_cell.angle_alpha   90.00
_cell.angle_beta   90.00
_cell.angle_gamma   90.00
#
_symmetry.space_group_name_H-M   'P 1'
#
loop_
_entity.id
_entity.type
_entity.pdbx_description
1 polymer ?
#
loop_
_entity_poly.entity_id
_entity_poly.type
_entity_poly.pdbx_seq_one_letter_code
_entity_poly.pdbx_strand_id
1 'polypeptide(L)'
;MHPLLLARALAGDDELVEVRYATGIPSAELDPDRYERERRRHDLMVTTDVVVLEKPLRYHWEWTIRDRDLGDPRKSQGEVTKARVKSRNRGQEKGIDVWLALDALVMCTREDLDCVIVASADSDLNMVRDYVRMVPGNETTKVIQARILNEHQDLRQSPAWDETVAIDRAVFDACRDDFDYDKPLDDIAVGRF
;
A
#
# COMPACT_ATOMS: atom_id res chain seq x y z
N MET A 1 -7.16 2.44 -6.63
CA MET A 1 -7.96 1.31 -6.15
C MET A 1 -8.45 1.61 -4.75
N HIS A 2 -9.74 1.46 -4.50
CA HIS A 2 -10.36 1.73 -3.20
C HIS A 2 -10.29 0.48 -2.32
N PRO A 3 -9.78 0.57 -1.06
CA PRO A 3 -9.59 -0.60 -0.20
C PRO A 3 -10.86 -1.39 0.08
N LEU A 4 -11.99 -0.70 0.34
CA LEU A 4 -13.27 -1.37 0.61
C LEU A 4 -13.80 -2.13 -0.61
N LEU A 5 -13.73 -1.53 -1.82
CA LEU A 5 -14.17 -2.20 -3.04
C LEU A 5 -13.32 -3.45 -3.31
N LEU A 6 -12.01 -3.34 -3.11
CA LEU A 6 -11.11 -4.49 -3.23
C LEU A 6 -11.45 -5.58 -2.21
N ALA A 7 -11.65 -5.20 -0.94
CA ALA A 7 -11.96 -6.16 0.11
C ALA A 7 -13.27 -6.91 -0.18
N ARG A 8 -14.31 -6.22 -0.65
CA ARG A 8 -15.59 -6.85 -1.08
C ARG A 8 -15.40 -7.80 -2.25
N ALA A 9 -14.61 -7.38 -3.26
CA ALA A 9 -14.32 -8.24 -4.41
C ALA A 9 -13.53 -9.50 -4.03
N LEU A 10 -12.65 -9.41 -3.02
CA LEU A 10 -11.88 -10.55 -2.53
C LEU A 10 -12.66 -11.44 -1.56
N ALA A 11 -13.58 -10.87 -0.77
CA ALA A 11 -14.45 -11.63 0.12
C ALA A 11 -15.51 -12.44 -0.66
N GLY A 12 -15.95 -11.95 -1.82
CA GLY A 12 -16.98 -12.64 -2.61
C GLY A 12 -18.29 -12.78 -1.83
N ASP A 13 -18.68 -14.02 -1.57
CA ASP A 13 -19.90 -14.35 -0.80
C ASP A 13 -19.65 -14.47 0.72
N ASP A 14 -18.39 -14.39 1.15
CA ASP A 14 -18.04 -14.44 2.57
C ASP A 14 -18.35 -13.11 3.28
N GLU A 15 -18.57 -13.17 4.59
CA GLU A 15 -18.82 -11.98 5.41
C GLU A 15 -17.55 -11.16 5.58
N LEU A 16 -17.59 -9.91 5.11
CA LEU A 16 -16.50 -8.96 5.30
C LEU A 16 -16.62 -8.27 6.66
N VAL A 17 -15.82 -8.70 7.62
CA VAL A 17 -15.87 -8.20 9.01
C VAL A 17 -15.17 -6.86 9.16
N GLU A 18 -13.98 -6.70 8.58
CA GLU A 18 -13.18 -5.48 8.75
C GLU A 18 -12.21 -5.25 7.58
N VAL A 19 -12.00 -3.99 7.22
CA VAL A 19 -11.00 -3.58 6.22
C VAL A 19 -9.99 -2.66 6.86
N ARG A 20 -8.70 -2.96 6.71
CA ARG A 20 -7.59 -2.14 7.17
C ARG A 20 -6.72 -1.68 6.02
N TYR A 21 -6.38 -0.41 6.02
CA TYR A 21 -5.55 0.21 4.99
C TYR A 21 -4.32 0.85 5.62
N ALA A 22 -3.16 0.23 5.45
CA ALA A 22 -1.88 0.74 5.94
C ALA A 22 -1.18 1.56 4.85
N THR A 23 -0.82 2.80 5.16
CA THR A 23 -0.22 3.73 4.18
C THR A 23 0.67 4.79 4.81
N GLY A 24 1.53 5.37 3.97
CA GLY A 24 2.33 6.54 4.34
C GLY A 24 1.59 7.85 4.08
N ILE A 25 1.52 8.74 5.08
CA ILE A 25 0.96 10.08 4.91
C ILE A 25 2.06 11.12 4.66
N PRO A 26 1.92 12.01 3.66
CA PRO A 26 2.85 13.10 3.42
C PRO A 26 2.97 14.06 4.60
N SER A 27 4.03 14.88 4.62
CA SER A 27 4.18 15.95 5.61
C SER A 27 3.36 17.18 5.20
N ALA A 28 2.56 17.70 6.10
CA ALA A 28 1.83 18.96 5.89
C ALA A 28 2.76 20.16 5.64
N GLU A 29 4.00 20.11 6.16
CA GLU A 29 4.99 21.17 6.00
C GLU A 29 5.77 21.05 4.67
N LEU A 30 6.15 19.83 4.28
CA LEU A 30 7.04 19.58 3.14
C LEU A 30 6.30 19.30 1.83
N ASP A 31 5.06 18.87 1.90
CA ASP A 31 4.21 18.51 0.75
C ASP A 31 2.73 18.76 1.09
N PRO A 32 2.34 20.03 1.32
CA PRO A 32 1.01 20.37 1.85
C PRO A 32 -0.13 19.94 0.92
N ASP A 33 -0.01 20.17 -0.39
CA ASP A 33 -1.07 19.85 -1.35
C ASP A 33 -1.35 18.34 -1.40
N ARG A 34 -0.29 17.53 -1.35
CA ARG A 34 -0.42 16.08 -1.31
C ARG A 34 -0.95 15.62 0.05
N TYR A 35 -0.51 16.25 1.15
CA TYR A 35 -1.03 15.96 2.48
C TYR A 35 -2.55 16.19 2.55
N GLU A 36 -3.03 17.35 2.11
CA GLU A 36 -4.45 17.69 2.13
C GLU A 36 -5.30 16.71 1.31
N ARG A 37 -4.82 16.33 0.13
CA ARG A 37 -5.51 15.37 -0.73
C ARG A 37 -5.57 13.97 -0.08
N GLU A 38 -4.46 13.47 0.48
CA GLU A 38 -4.45 12.16 1.15
C GLU A 38 -5.28 12.18 2.43
N ARG A 39 -5.30 13.30 3.18
CA ARG A 39 -6.18 13.44 4.35
C ARG A 39 -7.65 13.32 3.98
N ARG A 40 -8.10 14.05 2.97
CA ARG A 40 -9.50 13.95 2.49
C ARG A 40 -9.84 12.53 2.05
N ARG A 41 -8.92 11.88 1.37
CA ARG A 41 -9.08 10.48 0.97
C ARG A 41 -9.23 9.55 2.17
N HIS A 42 -8.38 9.69 3.18
CA HIS A 42 -8.44 8.88 4.38
C HIS A 42 -9.70 9.17 5.21
N ASP A 43 -10.07 10.45 5.34
CA ASP A 43 -11.29 10.84 6.03
C ASP A 43 -12.54 10.22 5.37
N LEU A 44 -12.59 10.18 4.04
CA LEU A 44 -13.66 9.48 3.32
C LEU A 44 -13.63 7.96 3.57
N MET A 45 -12.45 7.32 3.54
CA MET A 45 -12.33 5.90 3.83
C MET A 45 -12.85 5.54 5.23
N VAL A 46 -12.55 6.38 6.23
CA VAL A 46 -13.06 6.20 7.61
C VAL A 46 -14.59 6.26 7.65
N THR A 47 -15.23 7.11 6.83
CA THR A 47 -16.69 7.16 6.76
C THR A 47 -17.33 5.92 6.13
N THR A 48 -16.53 5.06 5.50
CA THR A 48 -16.94 3.80 4.89
C THR A 48 -16.48 2.57 5.69
N ASP A 49 -16.23 2.74 6.98
CA ASP A 49 -15.79 1.69 7.91
C ASP A 49 -14.43 1.06 7.58
N VAL A 50 -13.57 1.78 6.83
CA VAL A 50 -12.17 1.38 6.62
C VAL A 50 -11.31 1.92 7.75
N VAL A 51 -10.61 1.05 8.45
CA VAL A 51 -9.60 1.43 9.45
C VAL A 51 -8.34 1.88 8.72
N VAL A 52 -8.02 3.16 8.76
CA VAL A 52 -6.84 3.72 8.11
C VAL A 52 -5.68 3.82 9.10
N LEU A 53 -4.59 3.11 8.80
CA LEU A 53 -3.37 3.06 9.58
C LEU A 53 -2.31 3.95 8.92
N GLU A 54 -2.18 5.19 9.40
CA GLU A 54 -1.30 6.19 8.82
C GLU A 54 0.08 6.20 9.49
N LYS A 55 1.12 6.32 8.68
CA LYS A 55 2.49 6.52 9.14
C LYS A 55 3.13 7.69 8.40
N PRO A 56 3.72 8.69 9.09
CA PRO A 56 4.39 9.79 8.41
C PRO A 56 5.49 9.30 7.47
N LEU A 57 5.50 9.81 6.25
CA LEU A 57 6.58 9.57 5.31
C LEU A 57 7.89 10.10 5.87
N ARG A 58 8.99 9.38 5.65
CA ARG A 58 10.33 9.88 5.91
C ARG A 58 10.84 10.63 4.71
N TYR A 59 11.28 11.87 4.92
CA TYR A 59 11.82 12.71 3.86
C TYR A 59 13.34 12.69 3.94
N HIS A 60 13.99 12.58 2.78
CA HIS A 60 15.43 12.70 2.63
C HIS A 60 15.75 13.48 1.34
N TRP A 61 16.87 14.16 1.38
CA TRP A 61 17.34 14.88 0.21
C TRP A 61 18.03 13.93 -0.74
N GLU A 62 17.52 13.83 -1.96
CA GLU A 62 18.14 13.08 -3.03
C GLU A 62 18.85 14.06 -3.96
N TRP A 63 20.13 13.83 -4.16
CA TRP A 63 20.96 14.63 -5.06
C TRP A 63 21.08 13.89 -6.38
N THR A 64 20.54 14.46 -7.45
CA THR A 64 20.67 13.89 -8.80
C THR A 64 21.49 14.83 -9.67
N ILE A 65 22.54 14.29 -10.29
CA ILE A 65 23.29 14.98 -11.35
C ILE A 65 22.64 14.56 -12.68
N ARG A 66 22.32 15.55 -13.52
CA ARG A 66 21.75 15.22 -14.83
C ARG A 66 22.87 14.67 -15.73
N ASP A 67 22.59 13.60 -16.48
CA ASP A 67 23.55 12.97 -17.38
C ASP A 67 24.21 13.96 -18.35
N ARG A 68 23.45 14.94 -18.84
CA ARG A 68 23.96 16.01 -19.69
C ARG A 68 24.95 16.96 -19.00
N ASP A 69 24.96 17.00 -17.66
CA ASP A 69 25.83 17.85 -16.85
C ASP A 69 27.08 17.08 -16.36
N LEU A 70 27.15 15.75 -16.61
CA LEU A 70 28.30 14.91 -16.26
C LEU A 70 29.51 15.12 -17.17
N GLY A 71 29.34 15.82 -18.29
CA GLY A 71 30.40 16.06 -19.23
C GLY A 71 30.94 14.79 -19.92
N ASP A 72 31.73 14.94 -20.98
CA ASP A 72 32.45 13.83 -21.58
C ASP A 72 33.61 13.41 -20.64
N PRO A 73 33.60 12.18 -20.07
CA PRO A 73 34.66 11.71 -19.17
C PRO A 73 36.07 11.78 -19.78
N ARG A 74 36.16 11.91 -21.11
CA ARG A 74 37.43 12.06 -21.83
C ARG A 74 37.97 13.50 -21.82
N LYS A 75 37.14 14.46 -21.43
CA LYS A 75 37.50 15.90 -21.38
C LYS A 75 37.79 16.40 -19.98
N SER A 76 37.54 15.63 -18.93
CA SER A 76 37.74 16.04 -17.56
C SER A 76 39.18 15.81 -17.07
N GLN A 77 40.13 16.48 -17.63
CA GLN A 77 41.38 16.75 -16.93
C GLN A 77 41.20 18.04 -16.13
N GLY A 78 40.74 17.92 -14.89
CA GLY A 78 40.97 18.94 -13.84
C GLY A 78 39.99 20.09 -13.68
N GLU A 79 38.96 20.27 -14.47
CA GLU A 79 37.90 21.25 -14.20
C GLU A 79 36.65 20.60 -13.61
N VAL A 80 36.34 20.99 -12.38
CA VAL A 80 35.03 20.73 -11.77
C VAL A 80 33.99 21.56 -12.54
N THR A 81 33.44 20.98 -13.57
CA THR A 81 32.30 21.55 -14.28
C THR A 81 31.19 21.72 -13.26
N LYS A 82 30.60 22.91 -13.15
CA LYS A 82 29.45 23.18 -12.26
C LYS A 82 28.28 22.29 -12.67
N ALA A 83 28.26 21.06 -12.15
CA ALA A 83 27.12 20.16 -12.33
C ALA A 83 25.89 20.81 -11.66
N ARG A 84 24.80 20.96 -12.41
CA ARG A 84 23.54 21.42 -11.82
C ARG A 84 22.95 20.27 -11.03
N VAL A 85 23.17 20.28 -9.72
CA VAL A 85 22.60 19.33 -8.79
C VAL A 85 21.15 19.73 -8.53
N LYS A 86 20.21 18.88 -8.86
CA LYS A 86 18.83 19.01 -8.37
C LYS A 86 18.70 18.23 -7.06
N SER A 87 18.42 18.97 -5.98
CA SER A 87 17.93 18.33 -4.77
C SER A 87 16.42 18.06 -4.91
N ARG A 88 15.99 16.88 -4.59
CA ARG A 88 14.57 16.52 -4.47
C ARG A 88 14.33 15.98 -3.08
N ASN A 89 13.43 16.64 -2.36
CA ASN A 89 12.92 16.09 -1.11
C ASN A 89 11.87 15.05 -1.49
N ARG A 90 12.16 13.78 -1.21
CA ARG A 90 11.27 12.68 -1.55
C ARG A 90 10.79 12.00 -0.28
N GLY A 91 9.47 12.01 -0.08
CA GLY A 91 8.83 11.21 0.96
C GLY A 91 8.94 9.73 0.61
N GLN A 92 9.41 8.93 1.55
CA GLN A 92 9.53 7.48 1.44
C GLN A 92 8.73 6.81 2.54
N GLU A 93 7.93 5.82 2.18
CA GLU A 93 7.34 4.90 3.14
C GLU A 93 8.44 4.08 3.81
N LYS A 94 8.34 3.91 5.11
CA LYS A 94 9.28 3.08 5.85
C LYS A 94 8.59 2.35 7.00
N GLY A 95 8.66 1.02 6.96
CA GLY A 95 8.12 0.14 7.97
C GLY A 95 6.59 0.00 7.91
N ILE A 96 5.97 0.28 6.77
CA ILE A 96 4.56 -0.06 6.50
C ILE A 96 4.43 -1.58 6.45
N ASP A 97 5.35 -2.29 5.78
CA ASP A 97 5.35 -3.75 5.67
C ASP A 97 5.42 -4.42 7.05
N VAL A 98 6.32 -3.92 7.93
CA VAL A 98 6.41 -4.42 9.31
C VAL A 98 5.10 -4.18 10.07
N TRP A 99 4.49 -3.01 9.88
CA TRP A 99 3.21 -2.71 10.53
C TRP A 99 2.11 -3.62 9.99
N LEU A 100 2.03 -3.80 8.68
CA LEU A 100 1.06 -4.69 8.05
C LEU A 100 1.21 -6.14 8.53
N ALA A 101 2.46 -6.63 8.66
CA ALA A 101 2.74 -7.96 9.18
C ALA A 101 2.26 -8.14 10.63
N LEU A 102 2.55 -7.17 11.50
CA LEU A 102 2.11 -7.19 12.90
C LEU A 102 0.60 -7.06 13.03
N ASP A 103 -0.01 -6.23 12.20
CA ASP A 103 -1.45 -6.04 12.19
C ASP A 103 -2.18 -7.33 11.73
N ALA A 104 -1.71 -7.97 10.67
CA ALA A 104 -2.22 -9.27 10.22
C ALA A 104 -2.09 -10.34 11.32
N LEU A 105 -0.96 -10.36 12.06
CA LEU A 105 -0.77 -11.27 13.19
C LEU A 105 -1.81 -11.02 14.29
N VAL A 106 -2.04 -9.76 14.66
CA VAL A 106 -3.06 -9.37 15.66
C VAL A 106 -4.45 -9.74 15.20
N MET A 107 -4.78 -9.47 13.92
CA MET A 107 -6.09 -9.84 13.37
C MET A 107 -6.36 -11.34 13.45
N CYS A 108 -5.35 -12.16 13.18
CA CYS A 108 -5.48 -13.62 13.30
C CYS A 108 -5.71 -14.13 14.73
N THR A 109 -5.52 -13.29 15.77
CA THR A 109 -5.85 -13.69 17.16
C THR A 109 -7.33 -13.49 17.52
N ARG A 110 -8.13 -12.93 16.62
CA ARG A 110 -9.54 -12.68 16.85
C ARG A 110 -10.35 -13.95 16.60
N GLU A 111 -11.23 -14.26 17.53
CA GLU A 111 -12.09 -15.45 17.46
C GLU A 111 -13.24 -15.32 16.43
N ASP A 112 -13.53 -14.08 15.98
CA ASP A 112 -14.56 -13.77 15.01
C ASP A 112 -14.07 -13.79 13.55
N LEU A 113 -12.79 -14.18 13.31
CA LEU A 113 -12.18 -14.21 11.98
C LEU A 113 -11.72 -15.62 11.60
N ASP A 114 -12.27 -16.17 10.53
CA ASP A 114 -11.82 -17.44 9.94
C ASP A 114 -10.68 -17.23 8.93
N CYS A 115 -10.56 -16.03 8.39
CA CYS A 115 -9.61 -15.70 7.33
C CYS A 115 -9.09 -14.26 7.41
N VAL A 116 -7.82 -14.08 7.11
CA VAL A 116 -7.18 -12.76 6.93
C VAL A 116 -6.56 -12.71 5.54
N ILE A 117 -6.98 -11.74 4.73
CA ILE A 117 -6.44 -11.52 3.38
C ILE A 117 -5.47 -10.34 3.41
N VAL A 118 -4.22 -10.58 3.04
CA VAL A 118 -3.17 -9.56 2.95
C VAL A 118 -2.95 -9.18 1.48
N ALA A 119 -3.40 -7.99 1.10
CA ALA A 119 -3.24 -7.47 -0.26
C ALA A 119 -1.87 -6.78 -0.40
N SER A 120 -0.85 -7.57 -0.69
CA SER A 120 0.53 -7.10 -0.92
C SER A 120 1.29 -8.05 -1.82
N ALA A 121 2.20 -7.49 -2.63
CA ALA A 121 3.15 -8.27 -3.43
C ALA A 121 4.55 -8.36 -2.79
N ASP A 122 4.73 -7.77 -1.60
CA ASP A 122 6.01 -7.74 -0.92
C ASP A 122 6.39 -9.12 -0.37
N SER A 123 7.56 -9.59 -0.73
CA SER A 123 8.12 -10.86 -0.28
C SER A 123 8.50 -10.87 1.20
N ASP A 124 8.72 -9.70 1.80
CA ASP A 124 9.05 -9.58 3.23
C ASP A 124 7.88 -10.01 4.13
N LEU A 125 6.66 -10.06 3.56
CA LEU A 125 5.47 -10.57 4.24
C LEU A 125 5.30 -12.10 4.16
N ASN A 126 6.14 -12.81 3.43
CA ASN A 126 6.02 -14.27 3.27
C ASN A 126 6.15 -15.06 4.58
N MET A 127 6.69 -14.47 5.63
CA MET A 127 6.80 -15.10 6.94
C MET A 127 5.52 -14.95 7.80
N VAL A 128 4.57 -14.12 7.41
CA VAL A 128 3.38 -13.79 8.23
C VAL A 128 2.61 -15.06 8.63
N ARG A 129 2.31 -15.95 7.66
CA ARG A 129 1.59 -17.20 7.94
C ARG A 129 2.31 -18.07 8.97
N ASP A 130 3.62 -18.22 8.83
CA ASP A 130 4.39 -19.09 9.73
C ASP A 130 4.36 -18.55 11.16
N TYR A 131 4.46 -17.22 11.33
CA TYR A 131 4.32 -16.57 12.64
C TYR A 131 2.88 -16.69 13.20
N VAL A 132 1.85 -16.55 12.35
CA VAL A 132 0.45 -16.78 12.76
C VAL A 132 0.27 -18.18 13.32
N ARG A 133 0.85 -19.20 12.68
CA ARG A 133 0.80 -20.61 13.15
C ARG A 133 1.55 -20.86 14.46
N MET A 134 2.47 -19.98 14.86
CA MET A 134 3.16 -20.06 16.15
C MET A 134 2.31 -19.53 17.31
N VAL A 135 1.26 -18.77 17.02
CA VAL A 135 0.35 -18.23 18.05
C VAL A 135 -0.67 -19.31 18.42
N PRO A 136 -0.75 -19.74 19.69
CA PRO A 136 -1.73 -20.75 20.11
C PRO A 136 -3.17 -20.29 19.81
N GLY A 137 -3.97 -21.18 19.29
CA GLY A 137 -5.37 -20.91 18.93
C GLY A 137 -5.59 -20.46 17.47
N ASN A 138 -4.50 -20.20 16.71
CA ASN A 138 -4.58 -19.71 15.33
C ASN A 138 -4.31 -20.79 14.27
N GLU A 139 -4.40 -22.05 14.67
CA GLU A 139 -4.07 -23.17 13.77
C GLU A 139 -5.03 -23.28 12.58
N THR A 140 -6.25 -22.78 12.72
CA THR A 140 -7.32 -22.87 11.69
C THR A 140 -7.54 -21.60 10.90
N THR A 141 -7.10 -20.44 11.39
CA THR A 141 -7.27 -19.16 10.68
C THR A 141 -6.50 -19.17 9.37
N LYS A 142 -7.17 -18.99 8.25
CA LYS A 142 -6.51 -18.90 6.94
C LYS A 142 -5.79 -17.57 6.76
N VAL A 143 -4.60 -17.61 6.18
CA VAL A 143 -3.82 -16.42 5.81
C VAL A 143 -3.59 -16.43 4.31
N ILE A 144 -4.32 -15.59 3.61
CA ILE A 144 -4.37 -15.52 2.14
C ILE A 144 -3.58 -14.31 1.65
N GLN A 145 -2.80 -14.49 0.59
CA GLN A 145 -2.17 -13.37 -0.12
C GLN A 145 -3.03 -12.96 -1.32
N ALA A 146 -3.35 -11.66 -1.45
CA ALA A 146 -3.90 -11.12 -2.69
C ALA A 146 -2.81 -10.30 -3.43
N ARG A 147 -2.58 -10.63 -4.72
CA ARG A 147 -1.51 -10.03 -5.53
C ARG A 147 -2.06 -9.45 -6.82
N ILE A 148 -1.60 -8.24 -7.17
CA ILE A 148 -1.81 -7.68 -8.50
C ILE A 148 -0.97 -8.48 -9.49
N LEU A 149 -1.63 -9.01 -10.54
CA LEU A 149 -0.97 -9.67 -11.64
C LEU A 149 -0.85 -8.73 -12.84
N ASN A 150 0.35 -8.70 -13.43
CA ASN A 150 0.54 -8.10 -14.74
C ASN A 150 0.03 -9.05 -15.83
N GLU A 151 -0.35 -8.52 -17.00
CA GLU A 151 -0.94 -9.26 -18.14
C GLU A 151 -0.13 -10.49 -18.61
N HIS A 152 1.14 -10.58 -18.23
CA HIS A 152 2.06 -11.66 -18.61
C HIS A 152 2.49 -12.55 -17.44
N GLN A 153 1.81 -12.42 -16.29
CA GLN A 153 2.14 -13.20 -15.10
C GLN A 153 1.04 -14.22 -14.80
N ASP A 154 1.41 -15.47 -14.72
CA ASP A 154 0.54 -16.51 -14.19
C ASP A 154 0.48 -16.44 -12.66
N LEU A 155 -0.71 -16.65 -12.11
CA LEU A 155 -0.87 -16.82 -10.68
C LEU A 155 -0.16 -18.10 -10.24
N ARG A 156 0.92 -17.95 -9.50
CA ARG A 156 1.60 -19.06 -8.85
C ARG A 156 1.23 -19.07 -7.38
N GLN A 157 0.75 -20.21 -6.90
CA GLN A 157 0.54 -20.41 -5.49
C GLN A 157 1.89 -20.36 -4.77
N SER A 158 1.97 -19.53 -3.74
CA SER A 158 3.16 -19.41 -2.92
C SER A 158 3.06 -20.32 -1.71
N PRO A 159 4.04 -21.17 -1.44
CA PRO A 159 4.03 -22.05 -0.25
C PRO A 159 4.11 -21.25 1.06
N ALA A 160 4.41 -19.96 0.99
CA ALA A 160 4.45 -19.08 2.14
C ALA A 160 3.06 -18.64 2.65
N TRP A 161 1.98 -18.95 1.91
CA TRP A 161 0.60 -18.59 2.21
C TRP A 161 -0.30 -19.82 2.14
N ASP A 162 -1.44 -19.80 2.84
CA ASP A 162 -2.40 -20.88 2.73
C ASP A 162 -3.06 -20.89 1.34
N GLU A 163 -3.23 -19.69 0.77
CA GLU A 163 -3.75 -19.48 -0.57
C GLU A 163 -3.17 -18.19 -1.16
N THR A 164 -3.10 -18.10 -2.49
CA THR A 164 -2.78 -16.86 -3.20
C THR A 164 -3.88 -16.59 -4.21
N VAL A 165 -4.49 -15.40 -4.14
CA VAL A 165 -5.53 -14.95 -5.06
C VAL A 165 -5.03 -13.84 -5.97
N ALA A 166 -5.53 -13.81 -7.19
CA ALA A 166 -5.16 -12.81 -8.18
C ALA A 166 -6.05 -11.55 -8.06
N ILE A 167 -5.42 -10.39 -8.09
CA ILE A 167 -6.06 -9.14 -8.45
C ILE A 167 -5.71 -8.91 -9.92
N ASP A 168 -6.54 -9.42 -10.80
CA ASP A 168 -6.38 -9.26 -12.23
C ASP A 168 -6.85 -7.87 -12.70
N ARG A 169 -6.76 -7.63 -14.01
CA ARG A 169 -7.16 -6.34 -14.60
C ARG A 169 -8.64 -6.03 -14.38
N ALA A 170 -9.52 -7.03 -14.43
CA ALA A 170 -10.95 -6.83 -14.26
C ALA A 170 -11.30 -6.43 -12.82
N VAL A 171 -10.73 -7.12 -11.83
CA VAL A 171 -10.86 -6.78 -10.40
C VAL A 171 -10.26 -5.39 -10.14
N PHE A 172 -9.08 -5.10 -10.69
CA PHE A 172 -8.44 -3.80 -10.53
C PHE A 172 -9.32 -2.65 -11.06
N ASP A 173 -9.85 -2.79 -12.27
CA ASP A 173 -10.69 -1.75 -12.90
C ASP A 173 -12.05 -1.61 -12.19
N ALA A 174 -12.64 -2.69 -11.69
CA ALA A 174 -13.87 -2.65 -10.91
C ALA A 174 -13.69 -1.98 -9.53
N CYS A 175 -12.48 -2.04 -8.97
CA CYS A 175 -12.15 -1.44 -7.68
C CYS A 175 -11.46 -0.07 -7.80
N ARG A 176 -11.55 0.59 -8.96
CA ARG A 176 -10.95 1.92 -9.13
C ARG A 176 -11.55 2.93 -8.18
N ASP A 177 -10.65 3.76 -7.67
CA ASP A 177 -10.97 4.91 -6.85
C ASP A 177 -11.11 6.12 -7.78
N ASP A 178 -12.34 6.38 -8.21
CA ASP A 178 -12.66 7.43 -9.19
C ASP A 178 -13.11 8.75 -8.50
N PHE A 179 -12.85 8.88 -7.19
CA PHE A 179 -13.16 10.10 -6.48
C PHE A 179 -12.21 11.24 -6.82
N ASP A 180 -12.79 12.42 -6.95
CA ASP A 180 -12.05 13.67 -7.06
C ASP A 180 -11.84 14.27 -5.67
N TYR A 181 -10.73 13.93 -5.04
CA TYR A 181 -10.38 14.39 -3.69
C TYR A 181 -9.98 15.87 -3.60
N ASP A 182 -9.94 16.59 -4.72
CA ASP A 182 -9.77 18.04 -4.74
C ASP A 182 -11.10 18.77 -4.47
N LYS A 183 -12.23 18.05 -4.54
CA LYS A 183 -13.55 18.58 -4.17
C LYS A 183 -13.80 18.50 -2.67
N PRO A 184 -14.66 19.40 -2.11
CA PRO A 184 -15.15 19.27 -0.74
C PRO A 184 -15.82 17.90 -0.52
N LEU A 185 -15.68 17.35 0.69
CA LEU A 185 -16.29 16.05 1.04
C LEU A 185 -17.82 16.04 0.86
N ASP A 186 -18.48 17.18 1.10
CA ASP A 186 -19.94 17.35 0.95
C ASP A 186 -20.40 17.17 -0.50
N ASP A 187 -19.51 17.38 -1.48
CA ASP A 187 -19.76 17.21 -2.91
C ASP A 187 -19.45 15.79 -3.40
N ILE A 188 -18.84 14.96 -2.55
CA ILE A 188 -18.53 13.56 -2.85
C ILE A 188 -19.74 12.73 -2.42
N ALA A 189 -20.50 12.21 -3.39
CA ALA A 189 -21.64 11.33 -3.11
C ALA A 189 -21.19 10.06 -2.36
N VAL A 190 -21.42 10.03 -1.05
CA VAL A 190 -21.08 8.92 -0.14
C VAL A 190 -21.86 7.62 -0.47
N GLY A 191 -22.75 7.62 -1.43
CA GLY A 191 -23.63 6.51 -1.78
C GLY A 191 -23.10 5.52 -2.82
N ARG A 192 -21.78 5.50 -3.11
CA ARG A 192 -21.20 4.58 -4.11
C ARG A 192 -20.47 3.36 -3.52
N PHE A 193 -20.46 3.22 -2.19
CA PHE A 193 -19.82 2.08 -1.52
C PHE A 193 -20.81 1.05 -1.03
#